data_966decb16199d61ec2f9d1e768856c52
#
_entry.id   966decb16199d61ec2f9d1e768856c52
#
_cell.length_a   1.000
_cell.length_b   1.000
_cell.length_c   1.000
_cell.angle_alpha   90.00
_cell.angle_beta   90.00
_cell.angle_gamma   90.00
#
_symmetry.space_group_name_H-M   'P 1'
#
loop_
_entity.id
_entity.type
_entity.pdbx_description
1 polymer ?
#
loop_
_entity_poly.entity_id
_entity_poly.type
_entity_poly.pdbx_seq_one_letter_code
_entity_poly.pdbx_strand_id
1 'polypeptide(L)'
;MTYFKKVDWLLERLGAENTVIVDTRYLLTEPETGRKSYEEAHIPGAYYADLSHDLSGPKRPDGEGGRHPLPEPEVLAAFLGRIGIGNQTTVVAYDNQGGAMASRLRWLLEWMGHEGQVYVLEGGFTAWQAADYPVSLEEPEVVAGVIFEPALRDGILVSRSYVKESIGKDGIVIIDSREAPRYRGEVEPMDPAAGHIPGAINHFWVESRHVDGVWKSPEEQAERFAALSKDDEIIVYCGSGVTATPNFFALQEAGFKNVKLYAGSWSDWSSDVGNPVAKGEE
;
A
#
# COMPACT_ATOMS: atom_id res chain seq x y z
N MET A 1 -8.46 -0.46 16.76
CA MET A 1 -9.55 -0.66 15.77
C MET A 1 -8.91 -1.02 14.45
N THR A 2 -9.37 -2.09 13.80
CA THR A 2 -8.86 -2.43 12.47
C THR A 2 -9.39 -1.47 11.41
N TYR A 3 -8.57 -1.13 10.44
CA TYR A 3 -8.96 -0.33 9.27
C TYR A 3 -9.59 -1.18 8.15
N PHE A 4 -9.63 -2.49 8.28
CA PHE A 4 -10.40 -3.35 7.39
C PHE A 4 -11.89 -3.35 7.76
N LYS A 5 -12.75 -3.30 6.75
CA LYS A 5 -14.21 -3.33 6.89
C LYS A 5 -14.81 -4.39 5.99
N LYS A 6 -15.82 -5.10 6.50
CA LYS A 6 -16.58 -6.10 5.73
C LYS A 6 -17.49 -5.44 4.68
N VAL A 7 -17.85 -6.20 3.67
CA VAL A 7 -18.71 -5.72 2.57
C VAL A 7 -20.08 -5.26 3.04
N ASP A 8 -20.67 -5.92 4.05
CA ASP A 8 -21.98 -5.54 4.63
C ASP A 8 -21.93 -4.13 5.24
N TRP A 9 -20.81 -3.79 5.93
CA TRP A 9 -20.61 -2.47 6.50
C TRP A 9 -20.62 -1.37 5.43
N LEU A 10 -20.05 -1.66 4.24
CA LEU A 10 -20.04 -0.70 3.12
C LEU A 10 -21.39 -0.63 2.45
N LEU A 11 -22.11 -1.76 2.28
CA LEU A 11 -23.45 -1.77 1.70
C LEU A 11 -24.40 -0.83 2.45
N GLU A 12 -24.38 -0.84 3.78
CA GLU A 12 -25.19 0.05 4.62
C GLU A 12 -24.83 1.54 4.47
N ARG A 13 -23.70 1.86 3.81
CA ARG A 13 -23.14 3.20 3.67
C ARG A 13 -22.98 3.65 2.23
N LEU A 14 -23.53 2.90 1.27
CA LEU A 14 -23.58 3.35 -0.12
C LEU A 14 -24.32 4.69 -0.21
N GLY A 15 -23.67 5.68 -0.85
CA GLY A 15 -24.23 7.03 -0.98
C GLY A 15 -24.20 7.87 0.31
N ALA A 16 -23.51 7.43 1.36
CA ALA A 16 -23.33 8.23 2.57
C ALA A 16 -22.59 9.54 2.27
N GLU A 17 -23.06 10.64 2.82
CA GLU A 17 -22.42 11.94 2.72
C GLU A 17 -20.96 11.87 3.22
N ASN A 18 -20.08 12.63 2.58
CA ASN A 18 -18.65 12.70 2.90
C ASN A 18 -17.92 11.35 2.88
N THR A 19 -18.42 10.38 2.08
CA THR A 19 -17.78 9.08 1.88
C THR A 19 -17.48 8.86 0.40
N VAL A 20 -16.21 8.58 0.08
CA VAL A 20 -15.75 8.27 -1.28
C VAL A 20 -15.26 6.83 -1.32
N ILE A 21 -15.76 6.07 -2.29
CA ILE A 21 -15.35 4.70 -2.56
C ILE A 21 -14.33 4.72 -3.70
N VAL A 22 -13.22 3.99 -3.57
CA VAL A 22 -12.15 3.98 -4.56
C VAL A 22 -11.80 2.55 -4.95
N ASP A 23 -11.95 2.24 -6.22
CA ASP A 23 -11.47 1.01 -6.84
C ASP A 23 -9.99 1.15 -7.18
N THR A 24 -9.16 0.33 -6.57
CA THR A 24 -7.72 0.31 -6.80
C THR A 24 -7.26 -1.00 -7.42
N ARG A 25 -8.15 -1.76 -8.07
CA ARG A 25 -7.80 -3.02 -8.74
C ARG A 25 -6.73 -2.78 -9.79
N TYR A 26 -5.64 -3.54 -9.71
CA TYR A 26 -4.49 -3.40 -10.59
C TYR A 26 -3.68 -4.70 -10.60
N LEU A 27 -3.25 -5.16 -11.77
CA LEU A 27 -2.34 -6.28 -11.89
C LEU A 27 -0.95 -5.79 -12.31
N LEU A 28 0.07 -6.06 -11.49
CA LEU A 28 1.45 -5.62 -11.75
C LEU A 28 2.03 -6.16 -13.06
N THR A 29 1.55 -7.32 -13.52
CA THR A 29 1.95 -7.97 -14.77
C THR A 29 1.12 -7.54 -15.97
N GLU A 30 -0.09 -7.00 -15.74
CA GLU A 30 -1.06 -6.60 -16.76
C GLU A 30 -1.77 -5.29 -16.34
N PRO A 31 -1.10 -4.13 -16.42
CA PRO A 31 -1.60 -2.87 -15.88
C PRO A 31 -2.99 -2.46 -16.35
N GLU A 32 -3.30 -2.69 -17.63
CA GLU A 32 -4.58 -2.32 -18.25
C GLU A 32 -5.79 -3.14 -17.72
N THR A 33 -5.52 -4.29 -17.07
CA THR A 33 -6.58 -5.19 -16.60
C THR A 33 -7.40 -4.52 -15.47
N GLY A 34 -6.79 -3.69 -14.64
CA GLY A 34 -7.48 -3.01 -13.55
C GLY A 34 -8.58 -2.09 -14.07
N ARG A 35 -8.25 -1.21 -15.03
CA ARG A 35 -9.21 -0.28 -15.65
C ARG A 35 -10.34 -1.03 -16.37
N LYS A 36 -10.00 -2.05 -17.14
CA LYS A 36 -11.02 -2.88 -17.83
C LYS A 36 -11.98 -3.55 -16.85
N SER A 37 -11.43 -4.13 -15.76
CA SER A 37 -12.26 -4.76 -14.73
C SER A 37 -13.20 -3.76 -14.04
N TYR A 38 -12.76 -2.51 -13.85
CA TYR A 38 -13.60 -1.44 -13.32
C TYR A 38 -14.74 -1.09 -14.31
N GLU A 39 -14.43 -0.93 -15.59
CA GLU A 39 -15.40 -0.64 -16.65
C GLU A 39 -16.43 -1.77 -16.83
N GLU A 40 -16.01 -3.03 -16.62
CA GLU A 40 -16.92 -4.20 -16.69
C GLU A 40 -17.87 -4.28 -15.50
N ALA A 41 -17.42 -3.97 -14.29
CA ALA A 41 -18.24 -3.86 -13.09
C ALA A 41 -17.42 -3.29 -11.91
N HIS A 42 -18.06 -2.42 -11.12
CA HIS A 42 -17.49 -1.87 -9.88
C HIS A 42 -18.59 -1.64 -8.82
N ILE A 43 -18.19 -1.32 -7.59
CA ILE A 43 -19.13 -0.95 -6.51
C ILE A 43 -19.79 0.38 -6.89
N PRO A 44 -21.14 0.52 -6.79
CA PRO A 44 -21.84 1.74 -7.15
C PRO A 44 -21.23 2.98 -6.50
N GLY A 45 -20.95 4.00 -7.31
CA GLY A 45 -20.36 5.26 -6.87
C GLY A 45 -18.84 5.21 -6.61
N ALA A 46 -18.16 4.10 -6.91
CA ALA A 46 -16.71 4.02 -6.77
C ALA A 46 -16.00 4.73 -7.94
N TYR A 47 -14.99 5.54 -7.61
CA TYR A 47 -14.02 6.07 -8.56
C TYR A 47 -12.88 5.08 -8.77
N TYR A 48 -12.30 5.09 -9.97
CA TYR A 48 -11.10 4.30 -10.26
C TYR A 48 -9.83 5.10 -9.95
N ALA A 49 -8.86 4.46 -9.30
CA ALA A 49 -7.53 5.00 -9.08
C ALA A 49 -6.46 4.02 -9.61
N ASP A 50 -5.81 4.40 -10.69
CA ASP A 50 -4.76 3.60 -11.32
C ASP A 50 -3.45 3.70 -10.55
N LEU A 51 -2.83 2.54 -10.26
CA LEU A 51 -1.56 2.52 -9.52
C LEU A 51 -0.44 3.26 -10.26
N SER A 52 -0.35 3.10 -11.57
CA SER A 52 0.74 3.69 -12.37
C SER A 52 0.54 5.16 -12.72
N HIS A 53 -0.72 5.60 -12.86
CA HIS A 53 -1.06 6.93 -13.35
C HIS A 53 -1.49 7.89 -12.24
N ASP A 54 -2.27 7.41 -11.27
CA ASP A 54 -2.85 8.25 -10.23
C ASP A 54 -2.11 8.11 -8.89
N LEU A 55 -1.64 6.89 -8.55
CA LEU A 55 -1.02 6.56 -7.26
C LEU A 55 0.51 6.43 -7.32
N SER A 56 1.09 6.71 -8.48
CA SER A 56 2.55 6.75 -8.67
C SER A 56 2.96 7.92 -9.56
N GLY A 57 4.17 8.40 -9.36
CA GLY A 57 4.81 9.36 -10.24
C GLY A 57 5.47 8.70 -11.45
N PRO A 58 6.01 9.49 -12.39
CA PRO A 58 6.72 8.97 -13.55
C PRO A 58 7.97 8.20 -13.14
N LYS A 59 8.22 7.08 -13.81
CA LYS A 59 9.47 6.32 -13.63
C LYS A 59 10.66 7.14 -14.08
N ARG A 60 11.71 7.17 -13.27
CA ARG A 60 12.95 7.87 -13.59
C ARG A 60 13.90 6.97 -14.39
N PRO A 61 14.64 7.52 -15.38
CA PRO A 61 15.58 6.74 -16.20
C PRO A 61 16.72 6.11 -15.40
N ASP A 62 17.11 6.71 -14.27
CA ASP A 62 18.13 6.23 -13.35
C ASP A 62 17.63 5.18 -12.36
N GLY A 63 16.35 4.85 -12.42
CA GLY A 63 15.69 3.88 -11.53
C GLY A 63 15.40 4.39 -10.13
N GLU A 64 15.77 5.63 -9.78
CA GLU A 64 15.47 6.23 -8.48
C GLU A 64 13.96 6.33 -8.24
N GLY A 65 13.51 5.95 -7.03
CA GLY A 65 12.09 5.83 -6.68
C GLY A 65 11.45 4.52 -7.09
N GLY A 66 12.15 3.67 -7.84
CA GLY A 66 11.72 2.33 -8.23
C GLY A 66 10.63 2.30 -9.30
N ARG A 67 9.89 1.19 -9.38
CA ARG A 67 8.86 0.98 -10.41
C ARG A 67 7.57 1.76 -10.19
N HIS A 68 7.30 2.15 -8.94
CA HIS A 68 6.12 2.94 -8.55
C HIS A 68 6.58 4.10 -7.64
N PRO A 69 7.29 5.10 -8.19
CA PRO A 69 7.73 6.27 -7.43
C PRO A 69 6.54 6.95 -6.74
N LEU A 70 6.79 7.68 -5.67
CA LEU A 70 5.74 8.51 -5.10
C LEU A 70 5.33 9.59 -6.12
N PRO A 71 4.03 9.86 -6.26
CA PRO A 71 3.57 10.99 -7.06
C PRO A 71 3.97 12.31 -6.39
N GLU A 72 4.12 13.37 -7.19
CA GLU A 72 4.27 14.72 -6.64
C GLU A 72 3.03 15.07 -5.82
N PRO A 73 3.18 15.66 -4.61
CA PRO A 73 2.07 15.92 -3.70
C PRO A 73 0.94 16.74 -4.34
N GLU A 74 1.27 17.75 -5.15
CA GLU A 74 0.29 18.62 -5.81
C GLU A 74 -0.50 17.85 -6.88
N VAL A 75 0.16 16.92 -7.59
CA VAL A 75 -0.48 16.08 -8.62
C VAL A 75 -1.46 15.10 -7.94
N LEU A 76 -1.03 14.45 -6.85
CA LEU A 76 -1.89 13.56 -6.08
C LEU A 76 -3.06 14.33 -5.45
N ALA A 77 -2.82 15.51 -4.88
CA ALA A 77 -3.87 16.36 -4.30
C ALA A 77 -4.93 16.76 -5.33
N ALA A 78 -4.49 17.13 -6.55
CA ALA A 78 -5.41 17.44 -7.64
C ALA A 78 -6.27 16.24 -8.06
N PHE A 79 -5.68 15.03 -8.11
CA PHE A 79 -6.41 13.79 -8.37
C PHE A 79 -7.44 13.52 -7.26
N LEU A 80 -7.03 13.58 -5.97
CA LEU A 80 -7.90 13.35 -4.83
C LEU A 80 -9.09 14.31 -4.82
N GLY A 81 -8.85 15.61 -5.01
CA GLY A 81 -9.92 16.62 -5.08
C GLY A 81 -10.90 16.34 -6.23
N ARG A 82 -10.41 15.94 -7.40
CA ARG A 82 -11.24 15.59 -8.57
C ARG A 82 -12.21 14.46 -8.29
N ILE A 83 -11.84 13.47 -7.48
CA ILE A 83 -12.71 12.36 -7.08
C ILE A 83 -13.44 12.61 -5.75
N GLY A 84 -13.45 13.85 -5.27
CA GLY A 84 -14.20 14.24 -4.07
C GLY A 84 -13.54 13.97 -2.74
N ILE A 85 -12.24 13.67 -2.71
CA ILE A 85 -11.49 13.44 -1.48
C ILE A 85 -10.84 14.76 -1.03
N GLY A 86 -11.36 15.34 0.06
CA GLY A 86 -10.71 16.40 0.83
C GLY A 86 -10.07 15.83 2.10
N ASN A 87 -9.43 16.69 2.92
CA ASN A 87 -8.66 16.25 4.09
C ASN A 87 -9.46 15.51 5.17
N GLN A 88 -10.79 15.67 5.22
CA GLN A 88 -11.69 15.07 6.23
C GLN A 88 -12.63 14.00 5.64
N THR A 89 -12.51 13.69 4.35
CA THR A 89 -13.38 12.73 3.67
C THR A 89 -13.16 11.31 4.21
N THR A 90 -14.22 10.57 4.46
CA THR A 90 -14.12 9.13 4.71
C THR A 90 -13.83 8.42 3.39
N VAL A 91 -12.77 7.64 3.33
CA VAL A 91 -12.38 6.89 2.12
C VAL A 91 -12.50 5.40 2.36
N VAL A 92 -13.10 4.69 1.41
CA VAL A 92 -13.17 3.23 1.41
C VAL A 92 -12.51 2.73 0.14
N ALA A 93 -11.32 2.16 0.26
CA ALA A 93 -10.58 1.61 -0.87
C ALA A 93 -10.75 0.09 -0.98
N TYR A 94 -10.79 -0.43 -2.21
CA TYR A 94 -10.83 -1.88 -2.42
C TYR A 94 -10.00 -2.31 -3.63
N ASP A 95 -9.59 -3.58 -3.60
CA ASP A 95 -8.93 -4.26 -4.71
C ASP A 95 -9.36 -5.73 -4.77
N ASN A 96 -8.67 -6.55 -5.55
CA ASN A 96 -8.82 -8.02 -5.58
C ASN A 96 -7.51 -8.74 -5.24
N GLN A 97 -6.52 -8.01 -4.70
CA GLN A 97 -5.20 -8.52 -4.33
C GLN A 97 -5.00 -8.54 -2.80
N GLY A 98 -6.10 -8.74 -2.06
CA GLY A 98 -6.06 -8.86 -0.60
C GLY A 98 -5.74 -7.57 0.14
N GLY A 99 -6.11 -6.43 -0.44
CA GLY A 99 -5.95 -5.12 0.15
C GLY A 99 -4.59 -4.46 -0.11
N ALA A 100 -3.73 -5.03 -0.95
CA ALA A 100 -2.39 -4.49 -1.19
C ALA A 100 -2.41 -3.13 -1.90
N MET A 101 -3.23 -3.00 -2.96
CA MET A 101 -3.35 -1.75 -3.71
C MET A 101 -4.15 -0.71 -2.91
N ALA A 102 -5.21 -1.16 -2.25
CA ALA A 102 -6.01 -0.32 -1.35
C ALA A 102 -5.18 0.23 -0.17
N SER A 103 -4.29 -0.58 0.39
CA SER A 103 -3.34 -0.13 1.43
C SER A 103 -2.33 0.88 0.89
N ARG A 104 -1.92 0.81 -0.39
CA ARG A 104 -1.07 1.83 -1.01
C ARG A 104 -1.78 3.19 -1.03
N LEU A 105 -3.05 3.25 -1.47
CA LEU A 105 -3.83 4.48 -1.42
C LEU A 105 -3.98 4.99 0.01
N ARG A 106 -4.29 4.11 0.97
CA ARG A 106 -4.37 4.47 2.39
C ARG A 106 -3.07 5.09 2.89
N TRP A 107 -1.92 4.49 2.56
CA TRP A 107 -0.61 5.00 2.97
C TRP A 107 -0.31 6.37 2.33
N LEU A 108 -0.65 6.56 1.05
CA LEU A 108 -0.51 7.85 0.37
C LEU A 108 -1.34 8.93 1.06
N LEU A 109 -2.59 8.63 1.43
CA LEU A 109 -3.44 9.56 2.17
C LEU A 109 -2.85 9.90 3.55
N GLU A 110 -2.31 8.91 4.28
CA GLU A 110 -1.64 9.16 5.56
C GLU A 110 -0.38 10.02 5.38
N TRP A 111 0.44 9.74 4.36
CA TRP A 111 1.61 10.55 4.03
C TRP A 111 1.25 11.98 3.65
N MET A 112 0.18 12.16 2.90
CA MET A 112 -0.34 13.47 2.48
C MET A 112 -0.99 14.28 3.62
N GLY A 113 -1.10 13.71 4.83
CA GLY A 113 -1.70 14.39 5.98
C GLY A 113 -3.22 14.37 6.01
N HIS A 114 -3.85 13.38 5.36
CA HIS A 114 -5.29 13.16 5.46
C HIS A 114 -5.70 12.86 6.91
N GLU A 115 -6.77 13.47 7.38
CA GLU A 115 -7.26 13.40 8.77
C GLU A 115 -8.55 12.59 8.91
N GLY A 116 -9.25 12.36 7.80
CA GLY A 116 -10.47 11.55 7.75
C GLY A 116 -10.19 10.05 7.93
N GLN A 117 -11.24 9.27 8.01
CA GLN A 117 -11.11 7.81 8.14
C GLN A 117 -10.80 7.19 6.77
N VAL A 118 -9.83 6.28 6.74
CA VAL A 118 -9.50 5.51 5.53
C VAL A 118 -9.63 4.03 5.83
N TYR A 119 -10.52 3.36 5.13
CA TYR A 119 -10.79 1.93 5.29
C TYR A 119 -10.40 1.15 4.03
N VAL A 120 -10.03 -0.10 4.24
CA VAL A 120 -9.82 -1.10 3.18
C VAL A 120 -10.95 -2.12 3.26
N LEU A 121 -11.57 -2.45 2.11
CA LEU A 121 -12.64 -3.42 2.06
C LEU A 121 -12.08 -4.84 2.10
N GLU A 122 -12.43 -5.59 3.13
CA GLU A 122 -12.00 -6.97 3.31
C GLU A 122 -12.56 -7.88 2.22
N GLY A 123 -11.69 -8.66 1.58
CA GLY A 123 -12.06 -9.49 0.43
C GLY A 123 -12.34 -8.71 -0.86
N GLY A 124 -12.34 -7.37 -0.80
CA GLY A 124 -12.45 -6.49 -1.96
C GLY A 124 -13.70 -6.69 -2.82
N PHE A 125 -13.57 -6.43 -4.11
CA PHE A 125 -14.69 -6.58 -5.05
C PHE A 125 -15.15 -8.05 -5.20
N THR A 126 -14.23 -9.00 -5.04
CA THR A 126 -14.60 -10.44 -5.07
C THR A 126 -15.57 -10.80 -3.96
N ALA A 127 -15.35 -10.32 -2.73
CA ALA A 127 -16.28 -10.56 -1.63
C ALA A 127 -17.61 -9.82 -1.82
N TRP A 128 -17.57 -8.61 -2.40
CA TRP A 128 -18.77 -7.85 -2.77
C TRP A 128 -19.68 -8.61 -3.75
N GLN A 129 -19.08 -9.15 -4.82
CA GLN A 129 -19.81 -9.96 -5.81
C GLN A 129 -20.31 -11.30 -5.21
N ALA A 130 -19.50 -11.96 -4.36
CA ALA A 130 -19.89 -13.21 -3.70
C ALA A 130 -21.09 -13.03 -2.75
N ALA A 131 -21.29 -11.82 -2.23
CA ALA A 131 -22.47 -11.47 -1.43
C ALA A 131 -23.69 -11.09 -2.28
N ASP A 132 -23.61 -11.14 -3.61
CA ASP A 132 -24.65 -10.75 -4.56
C ASP A 132 -25.11 -9.29 -4.38
N TYR A 133 -24.16 -8.39 -4.05
CA TYR A 133 -24.44 -6.97 -3.86
C TYR A 133 -24.45 -6.19 -5.17
N PRO A 134 -25.13 -5.02 -5.23
CA PRO A 134 -25.26 -4.24 -6.43
C PRO A 134 -23.91 -3.86 -7.05
N VAL A 135 -23.84 -3.88 -8.38
CA VAL A 135 -22.70 -3.40 -9.15
C VAL A 135 -23.13 -2.31 -10.13
N SER A 136 -22.20 -1.48 -10.55
CA SER A 136 -22.40 -0.42 -11.55
C SER A 136 -21.39 -0.56 -12.68
N LEU A 137 -21.76 0.00 -13.84
CA LEU A 137 -20.91 0.25 -15.01
C LEU A 137 -20.72 1.76 -15.21
N GLU A 138 -21.44 2.58 -14.43
CA GLU A 138 -21.47 4.03 -14.58
C GLU A 138 -20.36 4.66 -13.74
N GLU A 139 -19.43 5.34 -14.39
CA GLU A 139 -18.43 6.15 -13.68
C GLU A 139 -19.12 7.33 -12.98
N PRO A 140 -18.77 7.61 -11.71
CA PRO A 140 -19.28 8.80 -11.03
C PRO A 140 -18.81 10.08 -11.73
N GLU A 141 -19.64 11.11 -11.66
CA GLU A 141 -19.24 12.43 -12.15
C GLU A 141 -18.09 13.01 -11.33
N VAL A 142 -17.23 13.79 -11.98
CA VAL A 142 -16.16 14.53 -11.32
C VAL A 142 -16.75 15.52 -10.32
N VAL A 143 -16.26 15.49 -9.09
CA VAL A 143 -16.73 16.39 -8.04
C VAL A 143 -16.03 17.75 -8.17
N ALA A 144 -16.82 18.81 -8.33
CA ALA A 144 -16.31 20.16 -8.40
C ALA A 144 -16.15 20.78 -6.98
N GLY A 145 -15.09 21.56 -6.78
CA GLY A 145 -14.92 22.41 -5.60
C GLY A 145 -14.36 21.70 -4.36
N VAL A 146 -14.02 20.41 -4.43
CA VAL A 146 -13.29 19.74 -3.35
C VAL A 146 -11.80 19.99 -3.53
N ILE A 147 -11.15 20.46 -2.48
CA ILE A 147 -9.70 20.72 -2.45
C ILE A 147 -9.10 19.80 -1.40
N PHE A 148 -8.04 19.09 -1.78
CA PHE A 148 -7.15 18.40 -0.84
C PHE A 148 -5.92 19.28 -0.61
N GLU A 149 -5.66 19.63 0.65
CA GLU A 149 -4.50 20.44 1.04
C GLU A 149 -3.41 19.52 1.62
N PRO A 150 -2.26 19.32 0.90
CA PRO A 150 -1.20 18.45 1.41
C PRO A 150 -0.56 19.00 2.69
N ALA A 151 -0.40 18.13 3.68
CA ALA A 151 0.33 18.37 4.92
C ALA A 151 1.24 17.18 5.21
N LEU A 152 2.37 17.09 4.51
CA LEU A 152 3.19 15.88 4.44
C LEU A 152 3.67 15.39 5.82
N ARG A 153 3.54 14.10 6.06
CA ARG A 153 4.06 13.39 7.24
C ARG A 153 5.37 12.69 6.87
N ASP A 154 6.45 13.47 6.76
CA ASP A 154 7.77 12.94 6.37
C ASP A 154 8.34 11.90 7.34
N GLY A 155 7.85 11.87 8.58
CA GLY A 155 8.28 10.90 9.59
C GLY A 155 7.97 9.43 9.29
N ILE A 156 7.09 9.14 8.32
CA ILE A 156 6.73 7.76 7.91
C ILE A 156 7.38 7.30 6.60
N LEU A 157 8.23 8.14 6.00
CA LEU A 157 8.91 7.87 4.74
C LEU A 157 10.43 7.93 4.93
N VAL A 158 11.16 7.00 4.29
CA VAL A 158 12.62 7.03 4.28
C VAL A 158 13.17 6.91 2.86
N SER A 159 14.32 7.56 2.64
CA SER A 159 15.07 7.51 1.38
C SER A 159 15.99 6.30 1.29
N ARG A 160 16.47 5.99 0.07
CA ARG A 160 17.50 4.97 -0.17
C ARG A 160 18.78 5.22 0.66
N SER A 161 19.23 6.46 0.75
CA SER A 161 20.39 6.83 1.54
C SER A 161 20.19 6.55 3.03
N TYR A 162 19.01 6.90 3.56
CA TYR A 162 18.68 6.59 4.95
C TYR A 162 18.69 5.09 5.23
N VAL A 163 18.09 4.28 4.35
CA VAL A 163 18.11 2.80 4.49
C VAL A 163 19.55 2.27 4.45
N LYS A 164 20.38 2.76 3.52
CA LYS A 164 21.78 2.38 3.41
C LYS A 164 22.58 2.68 4.69
N GLU A 165 22.35 3.83 5.29
CA GLU A 165 22.96 4.21 6.56
C GLU A 165 22.41 3.43 7.75
N SER A 166 21.23 2.86 7.63
CA SER A 166 20.55 2.11 8.71
C SER A 166 20.99 0.65 8.81
N ILE A 167 21.69 0.11 7.81
CA ILE A 167 22.16 -1.28 7.80
C ILE A 167 23.07 -1.55 9.01
N GLY A 168 22.68 -2.54 9.82
CA GLY A 168 23.46 -2.98 10.99
C GLY A 168 23.46 -2.01 12.18
N LYS A 169 22.58 -0.98 12.17
CA LYS A 169 22.42 -0.11 13.34
C LYS A 169 21.50 -0.74 14.39
N ASP A 170 21.93 -0.71 15.64
CA ASP A 170 21.10 -1.10 16.77
C ASP A 170 19.83 -0.23 16.84
N GLY A 171 18.70 -0.85 17.19
CA GLY A 171 17.41 -0.16 17.33
C GLY A 171 16.72 0.15 16.00
N ILE A 172 17.23 -0.35 14.85
CA ILE A 172 16.59 -0.25 13.54
C ILE A 172 16.45 -1.66 12.94
N VAL A 173 15.23 -2.02 12.55
CA VAL A 173 14.94 -3.29 11.87
C VAL A 173 14.42 -3.00 10.47
N ILE A 174 15.02 -3.62 9.46
CA ILE A 174 14.58 -3.54 8.06
C ILE A 174 13.80 -4.82 7.73
N ILE A 175 12.57 -4.67 7.22
CA ILE A 175 11.67 -5.79 6.88
C ILE A 175 11.42 -5.83 5.38
N ASP A 176 11.79 -6.96 4.75
CA ASP A 176 11.38 -7.30 3.40
C ASP A 176 10.00 -7.96 3.41
N SER A 177 9.05 -7.32 2.75
CA SER A 177 7.66 -7.79 2.66
C SER A 177 7.39 -8.72 1.48
N ARG A 178 8.41 -9.04 0.66
CA ARG A 178 8.28 -9.95 -0.49
C ARG A 178 8.19 -11.41 -0.02
N GLU A 179 7.77 -12.28 -0.92
CA GLU A 179 7.82 -13.72 -0.71
C GLU A 179 9.25 -14.24 -0.47
N ALA A 180 9.39 -15.26 0.35
CA ALA A 180 10.68 -15.78 0.78
C ALA A 180 11.65 -16.18 -0.37
N PRO A 181 11.22 -16.78 -1.50
CA PRO A 181 12.13 -17.08 -2.61
C PRO A 181 12.76 -15.81 -3.24
N ARG A 182 12.03 -14.70 -3.29
CA ARG A 182 12.57 -13.41 -3.77
C ARG A 182 13.53 -12.81 -2.75
N TYR A 183 13.17 -12.83 -1.47
CA TYR A 183 14.05 -12.40 -0.38
C TYR A 183 15.37 -13.18 -0.41
N ARG A 184 15.34 -14.51 -0.47
CA ARG A 184 16.55 -15.35 -0.51
C ARG A 184 17.37 -15.20 -1.80
N GLY A 185 16.84 -14.51 -2.81
CA GLY A 185 17.52 -14.33 -4.10
C GLY A 185 17.55 -15.60 -4.96
N GLU A 186 16.60 -16.50 -4.76
CA GLU A 186 16.40 -17.72 -5.58
C GLU A 186 15.72 -17.38 -6.91
N VAL A 187 14.82 -16.39 -6.88
CA VAL A 187 14.11 -15.89 -8.06
C VAL A 187 14.01 -14.36 -8.00
N GLU A 188 14.10 -13.70 -9.16
CA GLU A 188 13.75 -12.28 -9.31
C GLU A 188 13.26 -12.03 -10.75
N PRO A 189 11.93 -12.00 -10.96
CA PRO A 189 11.36 -11.87 -12.30
C PRO A 189 11.27 -10.42 -12.79
N MET A 190 11.49 -9.41 -11.92
CA MET A 190 11.12 -8.03 -12.20
C MET A 190 12.26 -7.02 -12.07
N ASP A 191 13.26 -7.29 -11.23
CA ASP A 191 14.29 -6.33 -10.85
C ASP A 191 15.68 -6.78 -11.31
N PRO A 192 16.66 -5.86 -11.47
CA PRO A 192 18.00 -6.19 -12.03
C PRO A 192 18.82 -7.18 -11.22
N ALA A 193 18.60 -7.25 -9.91
CA ALA A 193 19.34 -8.14 -9.01
C ALA A 193 18.40 -8.96 -8.13
N ALA A 194 18.79 -10.21 -7.86
CA ALA A 194 18.10 -11.10 -6.92
C ALA A 194 18.77 -11.05 -5.55
N GLY A 195 17.98 -11.01 -4.49
CA GLY A 195 18.42 -10.94 -3.10
C GLY A 195 17.62 -9.92 -2.29
N HIS A 196 18.22 -9.44 -1.19
CA HIS A 196 17.60 -8.49 -0.26
C HIS A 196 18.63 -7.47 0.27
N ILE A 197 18.13 -6.44 0.95
CA ILE A 197 18.98 -5.46 1.64
C ILE A 197 19.68 -6.16 2.80
N PRO A 198 21.03 -6.08 2.94
CA PRO A 198 21.76 -6.76 4.02
C PRO A 198 21.21 -6.45 5.41
N GLY A 199 21.04 -7.49 6.23
CA GLY A 199 20.47 -7.38 7.57
C GLY A 199 18.94 -7.22 7.61
N ALA A 200 18.26 -7.24 6.47
CA ALA A 200 16.81 -7.25 6.45
C ALA A 200 16.28 -8.64 6.83
N ILE A 201 15.19 -8.67 7.58
CA ILE A 201 14.45 -9.89 7.90
C ILE A 201 13.23 -10.02 6.98
N ASN A 202 12.77 -11.25 6.72
CA ASN A 202 11.63 -11.49 5.87
C ASN A 202 10.32 -11.63 6.68
N HIS A 203 9.35 -10.79 6.38
CA HIS A 203 7.97 -10.94 6.83
C HIS A 203 7.04 -10.76 5.63
N PHE A 204 6.65 -11.86 5.00
CA PHE A 204 5.81 -11.82 3.81
C PHE A 204 4.46 -11.14 4.12
N TRP A 205 4.10 -10.10 3.36
CA TRP A 205 2.92 -9.28 3.64
C TRP A 205 1.60 -10.08 3.64
N VAL A 206 1.52 -11.17 2.87
CA VAL A 206 0.33 -12.03 2.80
C VAL A 206 0.01 -12.65 4.15
N GLU A 207 1.00 -12.84 5.03
CA GLU A 207 0.83 -13.37 6.38
C GLU A 207 0.11 -12.42 7.33
N SER A 208 -0.15 -11.16 6.93
CA SER A 208 -1.01 -10.23 7.68
C SER A 208 -2.48 -10.63 7.68
N ARG A 209 -2.86 -11.66 6.93
CA ARG A 209 -4.21 -12.21 6.81
C ARG A 209 -4.21 -13.73 6.96
N HIS A 210 -5.36 -14.27 7.24
CA HIS A 210 -5.63 -15.72 7.26
C HIS A 210 -5.68 -16.28 5.83
N VAL A 211 -5.68 -17.61 5.72
CA VAL A 211 -5.74 -18.32 4.42
C VAL A 211 -7.03 -18.00 3.65
N ASP A 212 -8.13 -17.74 4.36
CA ASP A 212 -9.42 -17.34 3.80
C ASP A 212 -9.45 -15.84 3.37
N GLY A 213 -8.35 -15.11 3.57
CA GLY A 213 -8.20 -13.71 3.18
C GLY A 213 -8.65 -12.70 4.25
N VAL A 214 -9.19 -13.14 5.37
CA VAL A 214 -9.59 -12.28 6.49
C VAL A 214 -8.35 -11.66 7.14
N TRP A 215 -8.39 -10.36 7.40
CA TRP A 215 -7.31 -9.63 8.06
C TRP A 215 -7.16 -10.08 9.52
N LYS A 216 -5.94 -10.35 9.94
CA LYS A 216 -5.65 -10.75 11.32
C LYS A 216 -5.95 -9.63 12.30
N SER A 217 -6.43 -10.01 13.49
CA SER A 217 -6.68 -9.06 14.58
C SER A 217 -5.39 -8.36 15.03
N PRO A 218 -5.47 -7.21 15.73
CA PRO A 218 -4.30 -6.55 16.30
C PRO A 218 -3.47 -7.46 17.21
N GLU A 219 -4.11 -8.37 17.93
CA GLU A 219 -3.47 -9.35 18.81
C GLU A 219 -2.68 -10.38 18.00
N GLU A 220 -3.25 -10.92 16.93
CA GLU A 220 -2.58 -11.85 16.02
C GLU A 220 -1.44 -11.18 15.23
N GLN A 221 -1.58 -9.89 14.86
CA GLN A 221 -0.48 -9.11 14.30
C GLN A 221 0.64 -8.92 15.34
N ALA A 222 0.31 -8.66 16.60
CA ALA A 222 1.30 -8.54 17.66
C ALA A 222 2.05 -9.87 17.92
N GLU A 223 1.38 -11.00 17.83
CA GLU A 223 2.02 -12.33 17.89
C GLU A 223 2.97 -12.56 16.70
N ARG A 224 2.57 -12.16 15.48
CA ARG A 224 3.39 -12.27 14.27
C ARG A 224 4.71 -11.50 14.39
N PHE A 225 4.71 -10.37 15.06
CA PHE A 225 5.88 -9.51 15.26
C PHE A 225 6.47 -9.58 16.68
N ALA A 226 6.14 -10.64 17.44
CA ALA A 226 6.54 -10.75 18.85
C ALA A 226 8.07 -10.80 19.08
N ALA A 227 8.86 -11.18 18.06
CA ALA A 227 10.33 -11.18 18.12
C ALA A 227 10.94 -9.78 18.02
N LEU A 228 10.17 -8.76 17.64
CA LEU A 228 10.64 -7.39 17.44
C LEU A 228 10.37 -6.53 18.69
N SER A 229 11.31 -5.63 19.00
CA SER A 229 11.09 -4.62 20.04
C SER A 229 10.18 -3.50 19.52
N LYS A 230 9.18 -3.12 20.32
CA LYS A 230 8.30 -1.99 19.97
C LYS A 230 8.96 -0.61 20.10
N ASP A 231 10.14 -0.57 20.70
CA ASP A 231 10.95 0.63 20.83
C ASP A 231 11.85 0.85 19.61
N ASP A 232 12.01 -0.18 18.76
CA ASP A 232 12.83 -0.09 17.55
C ASP A 232 12.11 0.71 16.45
N GLU A 233 12.91 1.32 15.60
CA GLU A 233 12.45 1.84 14.32
C GLU A 233 12.31 0.70 13.32
N ILE A 234 11.14 0.57 12.70
CA ILE A 234 10.88 -0.48 11.71
C ILE A 234 10.78 0.16 10.33
N ILE A 235 11.65 -0.26 9.41
CA ILE A 235 11.60 0.15 8.01
C ILE A 235 11.04 -1.00 7.19
N VAL A 236 9.90 -0.82 6.55
CA VAL A 236 9.31 -1.82 5.66
C VAL A 236 9.59 -1.50 4.19
N TYR A 237 9.89 -2.51 3.40
CA TYR A 237 9.98 -2.40 1.95
C TYR A 237 9.44 -3.67 1.26
N CYS A 238 9.25 -3.61 -0.05
CA CYS A 238 8.89 -4.77 -0.87
C CYS A 238 9.58 -4.71 -2.25
N GLY A 239 8.90 -5.03 -3.33
CA GLY A 239 9.42 -4.86 -4.69
C GLY A 239 9.43 -3.40 -5.15
N SER A 240 8.38 -2.63 -4.86
CA SER A 240 8.18 -1.26 -5.37
C SER A 240 7.31 -0.36 -4.48
N GLY A 241 7.29 -0.61 -3.17
CA GLY A 241 6.60 0.24 -2.19
C GLY A 241 5.07 0.12 -2.18
N VAL A 242 4.52 -0.90 -2.82
CA VAL A 242 3.08 -1.18 -2.84
C VAL A 242 2.73 -2.23 -1.80
N THR A 243 3.20 -3.46 -1.96
CA THR A 243 2.87 -4.59 -1.09
C THR A 243 3.57 -4.57 0.29
N ALA A 244 4.39 -3.57 0.58
CA ALA A 244 4.89 -3.29 1.93
C ALA A 244 3.88 -2.55 2.80
N THR A 245 2.91 -1.84 2.19
CA THR A 245 1.95 -1.03 2.94
C THR A 245 1.00 -1.84 3.83
N PRO A 246 0.55 -3.06 3.49
CA PRO A 246 -0.11 -3.94 4.45
C PRO A 246 0.73 -4.23 5.70
N ASN A 247 2.03 -4.53 5.56
CA ASN A 247 2.91 -4.74 6.71
C ASN A 247 3.09 -3.47 7.55
N PHE A 248 3.19 -2.30 6.91
CA PHE A 248 3.24 -1.02 7.61
C PHE A 248 2.04 -0.88 8.56
N PHE A 249 0.83 -1.14 8.09
CA PHE A 249 -0.37 -1.04 8.91
C PHE A 249 -0.52 -2.19 9.91
N ALA A 250 -0.11 -3.40 9.55
CA ALA A 250 -0.11 -4.54 10.48
C ALA A 250 0.80 -4.28 11.70
N LEU A 251 1.97 -3.65 11.48
CA LEU A 251 2.87 -3.23 12.55
C LEU A 251 2.24 -2.12 13.42
N GLN A 252 1.58 -1.13 12.82
CA GLN A 252 0.86 -0.10 13.58
C GLN A 252 -0.26 -0.71 14.43
N GLU A 253 -1.06 -1.63 13.88
CA GLU A 253 -2.10 -2.35 14.63
C GLU A 253 -1.50 -3.24 15.74
N ALA A 254 -0.32 -3.84 15.51
CA ALA A 254 0.43 -4.56 16.53
C ALA A 254 1.00 -3.65 17.64
N GLY A 255 0.87 -2.33 17.51
CA GLY A 255 1.29 -1.33 18.50
C GLY A 255 2.70 -0.78 18.33
N PHE A 256 3.35 -0.99 17.17
CA PHE A 256 4.60 -0.31 16.83
C PHE A 256 4.31 1.15 16.45
N LYS A 257 5.08 2.07 17.00
CA LYS A 257 4.86 3.52 16.80
C LYS A 257 5.79 4.16 15.79
N ASN A 258 6.96 3.57 15.58
CA ASN A 258 7.99 4.10 14.70
C ASN A 258 8.15 3.19 13.48
N VAL A 259 7.12 3.18 12.62
CA VAL A 259 7.10 2.39 11.37
C VAL A 259 7.27 3.34 10.20
N LYS A 260 8.20 3.02 9.31
CA LYS A 260 8.53 3.82 8.12
C LYS A 260 8.48 2.96 6.86
N LEU A 261 8.10 3.57 5.76
CA LEU A 261 8.11 2.94 4.44
C LEU A 261 9.32 3.42 3.64
N TYR A 262 10.10 2.49 3.12
CA TYR A 262 11.01 2.75 2.01
C TYR A 262 10.22 2.55 0.70
N ALA A 263 9.65 3.64 0.19
CA ALA A 263 8.73 3.59 -0.96
C ALA A 263 9.42 3.12 -2.25
N GLY A 264 10.68 3.49 -2.48
CA GLY A 264 11.47 3.02 -3.64
C GLY A 264 11.69 1.51 -3.64
N SER A 265 11.83 0.92 -2.45
CA SER A 265 11.91 -0.53 -2.24
C SER A 265 13.04 -1.23 -3.01
N TRP A 266 12.88 -2.54 -3.27
CA TRP A 266 13.91 -3.34 -3.94
C TRP A 266 14.23 -2.85 -5.36
N SER A 267 13.23 -2.39 -6.10
CA SER A 267 13.44 -1.87 -7.46
C SER A 267 14.30 -0.61 -7.49
N ASP A 268 14.18 0.27 -6.50
CA ASP A 268 15.06 1.42 -6.31
C ASP A 268 16.43 1.00 -5.78
N TRP A 269 16.46 0.11 -4.79
CA TRP A 269 17.71 -0.38 -4.20
C TRP A 269 18.62 -1.07 -5.23
N SER A 270 18.06 -1.99 -6.00
CA SER A 270 18.78 -2.81 -6.98
C SER A 270 19.10 -2.08 -8.28
N SER A 271 18.52 -0.89 -8.53
CA SER A 271 18.88 -0.04 -9.68
C SER A 271 20.27 0.58 -9.55
N ASP A 272 20.75 0.78 -8.34
CA ASP A 272 22.10 1.25 -8.06
C ASP A 272 23.04 0.07 -7.78
N VAL A 273 23.90 -0.24 -8.73
CA VAL A 273 24.89 -1.34 -8.63
C VAL A 273 25.90 -1.15 -7.49
N GLY A 274 26.01 0.05 -6.92
CA GLY A 274 26.84 0.35 -5.75
C GLY A 274 26.21 -0.03 -4.41
N ASN A 275 24.94 -0.46 -4.41
CA ASN A 275 24.28 -0.91 -3.20
C ASN A 275 24.60 -2.38 -2.89
N PRO A 276 24.87 -2.73 -1.63
CA PRO A 276 25.12 -4.10 -1.24
C PRO A 276 23.86 -4.95 -1.34
N VAL A 277 24.04 -6.23 -1.67
CA VAL A 277 22.97 -7.24 -1.83
C VAL A 277 23.34 -8.47 -1.04
N ALA A 278 22.43 -8.94 -0.20
CA ALA A 278 22.52 -10.22 0.50
C ALA A 278 21.63 -11.28 -0.15
N LYS A 279 21.92 -12.55 0.12
CA LYS A 279 21.16 -13.72 -0.36
C LYS A 279 21.13 -14.80 0.71
N GLY A 280 20.12 -15.66 0.64
CA GLY A 280 19.92 -16.72 1.62
C GLY A 280 19.12 -16.23 2.82
N GLU A 281 19.22 -16.97 3.91
CA GLU A 281 18.69 -16.60 5.25
C GLU A 281 19.88 -15.99 6.01
N GLU A 282 19.82 -14.73 6.37
CA GLU A 282 20.83 -14.07 7.21
C GLU A 282 20.34 -13.99 8.67
#